data_190252936cdc69ec8a04637fcdfb34bb
#
_entry.id   190252936cdc69ec8a04637fcdfb34bb
#
_cell.length_a   1.000
_cell.length_b   1.000
_cell.length_c   1.000
_cell.angle_alpha   90.00
_cell.angle_beta   90.00
_cell.angle_gamma   90.00
#
_symmetry.space_group_name_H-M   'P 1'
#
loop_
_entity.id
_entity.type
_entity.pdbx_description
1 polymer ?
#
loop_
_entity_poly.entity_id
_entity_poly.type
_entity_poly.pdbx_seq_one_letter_code
_entity_poly.pdbx_strand_id
1 'polypeptide(L)'
;QTIVSRQVDITQSPAVVTVGSFHAGVRNNIIPDSAVLSGTIRTFDPKIRAQIHEKLKHMAVSIGQAHGAQVTVEIDSGVPVTFNNPRLTADMVPTLRKIYGKDRVFVAGRVTGAEDFAFYQEQVPGFFFYIGARPVDIAPDEAIPNHSPLFDVDESALVPAVKVMSQLAVDYLARYSQQ
;
A
#
# COMPACT_ATOMS: atom_id res chain seq x y z
N GLN A 1 -1.49 3.59 -19.63
CA GLN A 1 -2.20 2.29 -19.56
C GLN A 1 -1.43 1.16 -20.24
N THR A 2 -0.79 1.39 -21.41
CA THR A 2 -0.06 0.35 -22.12
C THR A 2 1.13 -0.24 -21.36
N ILE A 3 1.75 0.50 -20.44
CA ILE A 3 2.83 -0.01 -19.58
C ILE A 3 2.31 -1.20 -18.76
N VAL A 4 1.21 -1.01 -18.04
CA VAL A 4 0.63 -2.07 -17.19
C VAL A 4 0.07 -3.21 -18.02
N SER A 5 -0.69 -2.90 -19.09
CA SER A 5 -1.42 -3.92 -19.85
C SER A 5 -0.54 -4.72 -20.83
N ARG A 6 0.66 -4.24 -21.20
CA ARG A 6 1.46 -4.83 -22.29
C ARG A 6 2.95 -4.95 -22.02
N GLN A 7 3.47 -4.28 -20.98
CA GLN A 7 4.93 -4.16 -20.81
C GLN A 7 5.45 -4.68 -19.48
N VAL A 8 4.58 -5.06 -18.57
CA VAL A 8 4.92 -5.75 -17.31
C VAL A 8 4.08 -7.01 -17.16
N ASP A 9 4.64 -8.00 -16.49
CA ASP A 9 3.93 -9.25 -16.23
C ASP A 9 3.07 -9.12 -14.97
N ILE A 10 1.82 -8.73 -15.16
CA ILE A 10 0.85 -8.59 -14.07
C ILE A 10 0.40 -9.92 -13.46
N THR A 11 0.75 -11.05 -14.08
CA THR A 11 0.44 -12.38 -13.52
C THR A 11 1.35 -12.71 -12.34
N GLN A 12 2.56 -12.16 -12.31
CA GLN A 12 3.50 -12.33 -11.19
C GLN A 12 3.14 -11.41 -10.01
N SER A 13 2.80 -10.16 -10.29
CA SER A 13 2.38 -9.21 -9.26
C SER A 13 1.49 -8.12 -9.86
N PRO A 14 0.37 -7.80 -9.19
CA PRO A 14 -0.48 -6.70 -9.63
C PRO A 14 0.27 -5.38 -9.68
N ALA A 15 -0.04 -4.58 -10.70
CA ALA A 15 0.47 -3.22 -10.84
C ALA A 15 -0.63 -2.27 -11.33
N VAL A 16 -0.61 -1.06 -10.80
CA VAL A 16 -1.54 0.00 -11.19
C VAL A 16 -0.74 1.26 -11.48
N VAL A 17 -1.03 1.89 -12.62
CA VAL A 17 -0.53 3.22 -12.98
C VAL A 17 -1.73 4.10 -13.27
N THR A 18 -1.89 5.16 -12.53
CA THR A 18 -3.02 6.09 -12.66
C THR A 18 -2.51 7.50 -12.90
N VAL A 19 -3.03 8.18 -13.90
CA VAL A 19 -2.94 9.64 -14.01
C VAL A 19 -4.21 10.18 -13.36
N GLY A 20 -4.06 10.77 -12.19
CA GLY A 20 -5.17 11.29 -11.39
C GLY A 20 -5.52 12.74 -11.73
N SER A 21 -4.58 13.50 -12.28
CA SER A 21 -4.83 14.86 -12.73
C SER A 21 -4.06 15.21 -14.00
N PHE A 22 -4.65 16.13 -14.79
CA PHE A 22 -4.04 16.72 -15.97
C PHE A 22 -4.42 18.20 -16.01
N HIS A 23 -3.43 19.08 -15.93
CA HIS A 23 -3.62 20.52 -15.90
C HIS A 23 -2.88 21.18 -17.07
N ALA A 24 -3.62 21.91 -17.92
CA ALA A 24 -3.07 22.66 -19.02
C ALA A 24 -4.03 23.80 -19.41
N GLY A 25 -3.47 24.98 -19.68
CA GLY A 25 -4.21 26.13 -20.21
C GLY A 25 -5.11 26.81 -19.19
N VAL A 26 -5.55 28.03 -19.60
CA VAL A 26 -6.46 28.91 -18.82
C VAL A 26 -7.59 29.49 -19.65
N ARG A 27 -7.49 29.44 -20.99
CA ARG A 27 -8.48 29.98 -21.93
C ARG A 27 -8.63 29.06 -23.13
N ASN A 28 -9.82 29.03 -23.69
CA ASN A 28 -10.19 28.17 -24.83
C ASN A 28 -9.52 28.50 -26.16
N ASN A 29 -8.97 29.68 -26.30
CA ASN A 29 -8.35 30.20 -27.53
C ASN A 29 -6.84 30.42 -27.42
N ILE A 30 -6.19 29.93 -26.35
CA ILE A 30 -4.76 30.07 -26.13
C ILE A 30 -4.17 28.69 -25.88
N ILE A 31 -3.21 28.29 -26.71
CA ILE A 31 -2.43 27.05 -26.50
C ILE A 31 -1.48 27.28 -25.33
N PRO A 32 -1.52 26.43 -24.31
CA PRO A 32 -0.65 26.56 -23.14
C PRO A 32 0.82 26.20 -23.46
N ASP A 33 1.75 26.86 -22.78
CA ASP A 33 3.18 26.56 -22.89
C ASP A 33 3.57 25.26 -22.19
N SER A 34 2.75 24.80 -21.25
CA SER A 34 3.02 23.60 -20.46
C SER A 34 1.76 22.83 -20.10
N ALA A 35 1.95 21.53 -19.86
CA ALA A 35 0.94 20.63 -19.32
C ALA A 35 1.58 19.79 -18.19
N VAL A 36 0.87 19.64 -17.08
CA VAL A 36 1.30 18.85 -15.94
C VAL A 36 0.36 17.70 -15.73
N LEU A 37 0.92 16.49 -15.68
CA LEU A 37 0.22 15.26 -15.34
C LEU A 37 0.74 14.77 -13.99
N SER A 38 -0.15 14.46 -13.06
CA SER A 38 0.21 13.86 -11.77
C SER A 38 -0.52 12.55 -11.57
N GLY A 39 0.13 11.60 -10.94
CA GLY A 39 -0.44 10.28 -10.79
C GLY A 39 0.22 9.43 -9.72
N THR A 40 -0.18 8.16 -9.67
CA THR A 40 0.35 7.18 -8.73
C THR A 40 0.75 5.90 -9.43
N ILE A 41 1.77 5.24 -8.87
CA ILE A 41 2.21 3.89 -9.25
C ILE A 41 2.07 3.00 -8.02
N ARG A 42 1.37 1.88 -8.16
CA ARG A 42 1.16 0.92 -7.07
C ARG A 42 1.52 -0.48 -7.54
N THR A 43 2.35 -1.17 -6.79
CA THR A 43 2.74 -2.57 -7.04
C THR A 43 3.27 -3.20 -5.76
N PHE A 44 3.24 -4.52 -5.69
CA PHE A 44 3.77 -5.30 -4.57
C PHE A 44 5.18 -5.85 -4.85
N ASP A 45 5.77 -5.53 -6.00
CA ASP A 45 7.08 -6.04 -6.39
C ASP A 45 8.03 -4.88 -6.72
N PRO A 46 9.17 -4.75 -6.00
CA PRO A 46 10.15 -3.69 -6.25
C PRO A 46 10.77 -3.73 -7.66
N LYS A 47 10.92 -4.92 -8.26
CA LYS A 47 11.45 -5.06 -9.62
C LYS A 47 10.46 -4.54 -10.65
N ILE A 48 9.18 -4.91 -10.51
CA ILE A 48 8.10 -4.38 -11.36
C ILE A 48 8.00 -2.86 -11.19
N ARG A 49 8.14 -2.34 -9.96
CA ARG A 49 8.17 -0.89 -9.71
C ARG A 49 9.28 -0.21 -10.50
N ALA A 50 10.50 -0.71 -10.42
CA ALA A 50 11.64 -0.17 -11.16
C ALA A 50 11.41 -0.20 -12.68
N GLN A 51 10.91 -1.32 -13.21
CA GLN A 51 10.56 -1.43 -14.64
C GLN A 51 9.51 -0.40 -15.07
N ILE A 52 8.48 -0.18 -14.25
CA ILE A 52 7.44 0.82 -14.55
C ILE A 52 8.04 2.23 -14.55
N HIS A 53 8.92 2.56 -13.60
CA HIS A 53 9.59 3.85 -13.54
C HIS A 53 10.39 4.14 -14.81
N GLU A 54 11.22 3.19 -15.25
CA GLU A 54 12.02 3.33 -16.47
C GLU A 54 11.14 3.47 -17.72
N LYS A 55 10.14 2.60 -17.85
CA LYS A 55 9.24 2.62 -19.00
C LYS A 55 8.39 3.88 -19.06
N LEU A 56 7.94 4.39 -17.91
CA LEU A 56 7.17 5.63 -17.84
C LEU A 56 8.02 6.83 -18.29
N LYS A 57 9.24 6.95 -17.78
CA LYS A 57 10.18 8.00 -18.18
C LYS A 57 10.48 7.92 -19.67
N HIS A 58 10.85 6.75 -20.16
CA HIS A 58 11.18 6.54 -21.57
C HIS A 58 9.99 6.91 -22.47
N MET A 59 8.81 6.41 -22.17
CA MET A 59 7.60 6.65 -22.96
C MET A 59 7.21 8.14 -22.98
N ALA A 60 7.19 8.78 -21.81
CA ALA A 60 6.81 10.19 -21.70
C ALA A 60 7.78 11.09 -22.49
N VAL A 61 9.10 10.89 -22.34
CA VAL A 61 10.12 11.64 -23.05
C VAL A 61 10.05 11.39 -24.55
N SER A 62 9.92 10.13 -24.99
CA SER A 62 9.87 9.79 -26.42
C SER A 62 8.63 10.37 -27.11
N ILE A 63 7.47 10.33 -26.47
CA ILE A 63 6.25 10.92 -27.02
C ILE A 63 6.38 12.45 -27.11
N GLY A 64 6.87 13.08 -26.06
CA GLY A 64 7.08 14.54 -26.08
C GLY A 64 8.04 14.97 -27.16
N GLN A 65 9.19 14.31 -27.28
CA GLN A 65 10.18 14.59 -28.32
C GLN A 65 9.64 14.41 -29.73
N ALA A 66 8.82 13.38 -29.96
CA ALA A 66 8.17 13.15 -31.26
C ALA A 66 7.25 14.31 -31.68
N HIS A 67 6.78 15.11 -30.74
CA HIS A 67 5.93 16.27 -30.95
C HIS A 67 6.66 17.62 -30.71
N GLY A 68 7.98 17.62 -30.57
CA GLY A 68 8.78 18.83 -30.35
C GLY A 68 8.68 19.42 -28.93
N ALA A 69 8.15 18.69 -27.98
CA ALA A 69 8.02 19.12 -26.59
C ALA A 69 9.20 18.64 -25.73
N GLN A 70 9.58 19.45 -24.74
CA GLN A 70 10.48 19.02 -23.66
C GLN A 70 9.67 18.38 -22.55
N VAL A 71 10.14 17.24 -22.03
CA VAL A 71 9.44 16.50 -20.97
C VAL A 71 10.39 16.25 -19.81
N THR A 72 9.95 16.65 -18.62
CA THR A 72 10.56 16.28 -17.35
C THR A 72 9.68 15.27 -16.63
N VAL A 73 10.25 14.19 -16.13
CA VAL A 73 9.54 13.17 -15.37
C VAL A 73 10.19 13.05 -14.01
N GLU A 74 9.46 13.44 -12.99
CA GLU A 74 9.84 13.27 -11.60
C GLU A 74 9.06 12.10 -11.00
N ILE A 75 9.75 11.19 -10.33
CA ILE A 75 9.13 10.04 -9.67
C ILE A 75 9.66 10.00 -8.25
N ASP A 76 8.78 10.21 -7.30
CA ASP A 76 9.03 9.91 -5.90
C ASP A 76 8.86 8.41 -5.68
N SER A 77 9.84 7.77 -5.05
CA SER A 77 9.81 6.34 -4.75
C SER A 77 8.70 5.98 -3.76
N GLY A 78 8.22 6.96 -2.99
CA GLY A 78 7.13 6.77 -2.05
C GLY A 78 7.45 5.75 -0.96
N VAL A 79 6.41 5.10 -0.47
CA VAL A 79 6.50 4.11 0.61
C VAL A 79 6.85 2.73 0.05
N PRO A 80 7.74 1.95 0.70
CA PRO A 80 8.02 0.57 0.33
C PRO A 80 6.80 -0.36 0.46
N VAL A 81 6.96 -1.60 0.02
CA VAL A 81 5.94 -2.64 0.21
C VAL A 81 5.96 -3.09 1.67
N THR A 82 4.81 -3.04 2.35
CA THR A 82 4.63 -3.67 3.65
C THR A 82 4.69 -5.18 3.50
N PHE A 83 5.78 -5.78 3.99
CA PHE A 83 6.06 -7.20 3.83
C PHE A 83 6.26 -7.88 5.18
N ASN A 84 5.31 -8.71 5.56
CA ASN A 84 5.41 -9.49 6.78
C ASN A 84 6.49 -10.58 6.67
N ASN A 85 7.46 -10.56 7.57
CA ASN A 85 8.48 -11.61 7.64
C ASN A 85 7.82 -12.97 7.93
N PRO A 86 8.00 -14.00 7.07
CA PRO A 86 7.27 -15.26 7.20
C PRO A 86 7.54 -16.00 8.52
N ARG A 87 8.80 -15.98 9.00
CA ARG A 87 9.17 -16.63 10.25
C ARG A 87 8.53 -15.92 11.44
N LEU A 88 8.69 -14.60 11.52
CA LEU A 88 8.10 -13.80 12.60
C LEU A 88 6.58 -13.92 12.61
N THR A 89 5.95 -13.91 11.43
CA THR A 89 4.50 -14.10 11.30
C THR A 89 4.06 -15.46 11.85
N ALA A 90 4.76 -16.54 11.48
CA ALA A 90 4.47 -17.89 11.99
C ALA A 90 4.61 -17.98 13.50
N ASP A 91 5.60 -17.29 14.07
CA ASP A 91 5.87 -17.28 15.50
C ASP A 91 4.85 -16.45 16.31
N MET A 92 4.28 -15.38 15.71
CA MET A 92 3.39 -14.42 16.40
C MET A 92 1.91 -14.68 16.19
N VAL A 93 1.50 -15.32 15.09
CA VAL A 93 0.09 -15.68 14.83
C VAL A 93 -0.56 -16.50 15.95
N PRO A 94 0.13 -17.45 16.62
CA PRO A 94 -0.45 -18.16 17.77
C PRO A 94 -0.93 -17.24 18.89
N THR A 95 -0.23 -16.13 19.15
CA THR A 95 -0.64 -15.12 20.16
C THR A 95 -1.95 -14.45 19.76
N LEU A 96 -2.11 -14.06 18.49
CA LEU A 96 -3.36 -13.50 17.99
C LEU A 96 -4.51 -14.50 18.18
N ARG A 97 -4.28 -15.76 17.79
CA ARG A 97 -5.29 -16.82 17.89
C ARG A 97 -5.69 -17.13 19.33
N LYS A 98 -4.77 -17.01 20.28
CA LYS A 98 -5.05 -17.17 21.71
C LYS A 98 -5.97 -16.09 22.25
N ILE A 99 -5.86 -14.86 21.74
CA ILE A 99 -6.62 -13.70 22.23
C ILE A 99 -7.96 -13.57 21.50
N TYR A 100 -7.96 -13.68 20.17
CA TYR A 100 -9.17 -13.46 19.37
C TYR A 100 -9.95 -14.74 19.03
N GLY A 101 -9.35 -15.92 19.20
CA GLY A 101 -9.88 -17.19 18.73
C GLY A 101 -9.38 -17.52 17.31
N LYS A 102 -9.25 -18.83 17.04
CA LYS A 102 -8.67 -19.35 15.77
C LYS A 102 -9.44 -18.87 14.55
N ASP A 103 -10.76 -18.83 14.61
CA ASP A 103 -11.63 -18.53 13.48
C ASP A 103 -11.74 -17.02 13.19
N ARG A 104 -11.23 -16.19 14.08
CA ARG A 104 -11.20 -14.72 13.91
C ARG A 104 -9.85 -14.20 13.42
N VAL A 105 -8.87 -15.09 13.20
CA VAL A 105 -7.54 -14.73 12.68
C VAL A 105 -7.35 -15.38 11.32
N PHE A 106 -7.36 -14.57 10.29
CA PHE A 106 -7.27 -15.01 8.90
C PHE A 106 -6.27 -14.14 8.11
N VAL A 107 -5.86 -14.62 6.95
CA VAL A 107 -5.00 -13.86 6.05
C VAL A 107 -5.85 -12.84 5.32
N ALA A 108 -5.55 -11.56 5.52
CA ALA A 108 -6.20 -10.47 4.80
C ALA A 108 -5.82 -10.50 3.30
N GLY A 109 -6.73 -10.04 2.46
CA GLY A 109 -6.43 -9.77 1.05
C GLY A 109 -5.34 -8.71 0.91
N ARG A 110 -4.64 -8.72 -0.23
CA ARG A 110 -3.67 -7.67 -0.54
C ARG A 110 -4.38 -6.34 -0.73
N VAL A 111 -3.87 -5.30 -0.09
CA VAL A 111 -4.34 -3.92 -0.25
C VAL A 111 -3.25 -3.05 -0.86
N THR A 112 -3.63 -2.11 -1.70
CA THR A 112 -2.69 -1.20 -2.39
C THR A 112 -2.51 0.13 -1.67
N GLY A 113 -2.91 0.23 -0.40
CA GLY A 113 -2.64 1.36 0.46
C GLY A 113 -1.13 1.52 0.75
N ALA A 114 -0.72 2.72 1.11
CA ALA A 114 0.62 2.98 1.62
C ALA A 114 0.61 2.85 3.15
N GLU A 115 1.69 2.30 3.70
CA GLU A 115 1.86 2.08 5.14
C GLU A 115 3.32 2.34 5.51
N ASP A 116 3.59 3.34 6.35
CA ASP A 116 4.94 3.78 6.69
C ASP A 116 5.71 2.77 7.56
N PHE A 117 5.02 1.84 8.20
CA PHE A 117 5.64 0.69 8.87
C PHE A 117 6.57 -0.11 7.94
N ALA A 118 6.36 -0.03 6.63
CA ALA A 118 7.21 -0.65 5.64
C ALA A 118 8.69 -0.20 5.73
N PHE A 119 8.96 1.05 6.12
CA PHE A 119 10.32 1.53 6.32
C PHE A 119 11.03 0.83 7.48
N TYR A 120 10.32 0.50 8.55
CA TYR A 120 10.88 -0.32 9.65
C TYR A 120 11.14 -1.74 9.16
N GLN A 121 10.27 -2.29 8.32
CA GLN A 121 10.44 -3.65 7.78
C GLN A 121 11.61 -3.80 6.81
N GLU A 122 12.09 -2.71 6.22
CA GLU A 122 13.35 -2.71 5.46
C GLU A 122 14.60 -2.85 6.35
N GLN A 123 14.50 -2.51 7.64
CA GLN A 123 15.61 -2.54 8.58
C GLN A 123 15.60 -3.77 9.48
N VAL A 124 14.42 -4.22 9.88
CA VAL A 124 14.23 -5.34 10.80
C VAL A 124 13.04 -6.20 10.37
N PRO A 125 13.02 -7.50 10.71
CA PRO A 125 11.84 -8.33 10.48
C PRO A 125 10.61 -7.75 11.16
N GLY A 126 9.55 -7.47 10.40
CA GLY A 126 8.31 -6.90 10.89
C GLY A 126 7.11 -7.80 10.69
N PHE A 127 6.11 -7.59 11.53
CA PHE A 127 4.81 -8.25 11.47
C PHE A 127 3.71 -7.20 11.61
N PHE A 128 3.00 -6.94 10.53
CA PHE A 128 1.90 -6.00 10.43
C PHE A 128 0.58 -6.75 10.32
N PHE A 129 -0.44 -6.31 11.04
CA PHE A 129 -1.78 -6.90 10.98
C PHE A 129 -2.85 -5.84 11.23
N TYR A 130 -4.04 -6.11 10.72
CA TYR A 130 -5.20 -5.27 10.95
C TYR A 130 -6.03 -5.82 12.09
N ILE A 131 -6.65 -4.93 12.85
CA ILE A 131 -7.67 -5.25 13.85
C ILE A 131 -9.00 -4.74 13.31
N GLY A 132 -9.96 -5.66 13.12
CA GLY A 132 -11.30 -5.29 12.72
C GLY A 132 -12.01 -4.59 13.88
N ALA A 133 -12.51 -3.38 13.63
CA ALA A 133 -13.22 -2.55 14.58
C ALA A 133 -14.53 -1.99 14.00
N ARG A 134 -15.11 -2.66 12.99
CA ARG A 134 -16.41 -2.30 12.44
C ARG A 134 -17.50 -2.56 13.47
N PRO A 135 -18.43 -1.63 13.71
CA PRO A 135 -19.61 -1.87 14.55
C PRO A 135 -20.38 -3.13 14.12
N VAL A 136 -20.80 -3.94 15.08
CA VAL A 136 -21.38 -5.28 14.82
C VAL A 136 -22.72 -5.24 14.10
N ASP A 137 -23.45 -4.15 14.21
CA ASP A 137 -24.74 -3.89 13.58
C ASP A 137 -24.63 -3.37 12.14
N ILE A 138 -23.43 -3.01 11.69
CA ILE A 138 -23.17 -2.57 10.32
C ILE A 138 -22.71 -3.75 9.47
N ALA A 139 -23.31 -3.98 8.31
CA ALA A 139 -22.87 -5.01 7.37
C ALA A 139 -21.47 -4.71 6.80
N PRO A 140 -20.67 -5.73 6.43
CA PRO A 140 -19.31 -5.51 5.94
C PRO A 140 -19.20 -4.61 4.69
N ASP A 141 -20.17 -4.67 3.81
CA ASP A 141 -20.29 -3.86 2.59
C ASP A 141 -20.82 -2.45 2.83
N GLU A 142 -21.40 -2.20 4.01
CA GLU A 142 -21.85 -0.88 4.45
C GLU A 142 -20.81 -0.18 5.34
N ALA A 143 -19.71 -0.87 5.70
CA ALA A 143 -18.70 -0.31 6.58
C ALA A 143 -18.03 0.91 5.96
N ILE A 144 -18.05 2.01 6.70
CA ILE A 144 -17.40 3.25 6.29
C ILE A 144 -15.89 3.09 6.48
N PRO A 145 -15.07 3.29 5.42
CA PRO A 145 -13.64 3.12 5.52
C PRO A 145 -12.99 4.22 6.38
N ASN A 146 -11.84 3.92 6.96
CA ASN A 146 -10.96 4.93 7.53
C ASN A 146 -10.67 6.04 6.47
N HIS A 147 -10.35 7.24 6.90
CA HIS A 147 -10.25 8.47 6.10
C HIS A 147 -11.60 9.10 5.71
N SER A 148 -12.72 8.53 6.09
CA SER A 148 -14.03 9.18 5.98
C SER A 148 -14.33 9.99 7.24
N PRO A 149 -14.95 11.19 7.14
CA PRO A 149 -15.42 11.92 8.32
C PRO A 149 -16.58 11.21 9.06
N LEU A 150 -17.16 10.19 8.46
CA LEU A 150 -18.22 9.35 9.05
C LEU A 150 -17.67 8.03 9.58
N PHE A 151 -16.34 7.86 9.59
CA PHE A 151 -15.72 6.66 10.13
C PHE A 151 -16.03 6.49 11.61
N ASP A 152 -16.45 5.31 12.00
CA ASP A 152 -16.75 4.93 13.38
C ASP A 152 -16.15 3.57 13.72
N VAL A 153 -15.88 3.34 15.00
CA VAL A 153 -15.27 2.11 15.50
C VAL A 153 -16.10 1.53 16.65
N ASP A 154 -16.18 0.23 16.69
CA ASP A 154 -16.64 -0.50 17.87
C ASP A 154 -15.56 -0.42 18.96
N GLU A 155 -15.84 0.37 20.01
CA GLU A 155 -14.91 0.56 21.13
C GLU A 155 -14.56 -0.75 21.86
N SER A 156 -15.40 -1.78 21.73
CA SER A 156 -15.10 -3.11 22.29
C SER A 156 -13.85 -3.74 21.69
N ALA A 157 -13.40 -3.28 20.51
CA ALA A 157 -12.18 -3.71 19.89
C ALA A 157 -10.91 -3.14 20.56
N LEU A 158 -11.01 -2.03 21.30
CA LEU A 158 -9.83 -1.33 21.84
C LEU A 158 -9.10 -2.13 22.91
N VAL A 159 -9.82 -2.71 23.86
CA VAL A 159 -9.21 -3.51 24.94
C VAL A 159 -8.50 -4.75 24.41
N PRO A 160 -9.12 -5.57 23.54
CA PRO A 160 -8.39 -6.67 22.89
C PRO A 160 -7.20 -6.22 22.05
N ALA A 161 -7.27 -5.05 21.40
CA ALA A 161 -6.17 -4.47 20.63
C ALA A 161 -4.95 -4.19 21.52
N VAL A 162 -5.12 -3.51 22.64
CA VAL A 162 -4.05 -3.25 23.61
C VAL A 162 -3.50 -4.55 24.16
N LYS A 163 -4.37 -5.50 24.52
CA LYS A 163 -3.97 -6.81 25.04
C LYS A 163 -3.12 -7.59 24.05
N VAL A 164 -3.49 -7.63 22.77
CA VAL A 164 -2.72 -8.38 21.77
C VAL A 164 -1.36 -7.74 21.50
N MET A 165 -1.29 -6.41 21.40
CA MET A 165 -0.01 -5.72 21.20
C MET A 165 0.94 -5.95 22.37
N SER A 166 0.46 -5.83 23.60
CA SER A 166 1.25 -6.10 24.80
C SER A 166 1.72 -7.56 24.87
N GLN A 167 0.84 -8.51 24.58
CA GLN A 167 1.17 -9.92 24.62
C GLN A 167 2.16 -10.32 23.52
N LEU A 168 2.05 -9.73 22.31
CA LEU A 168 3.03 -9.95 21.25
C LEU A 168 4.43 -9.51 21.66
N ALA A 169 4.56 -8.37 22.34
CA ALA A 169 5.86 -7.91 22.85
C ALA A 169 6.42 -8.89 23.87
N VAL A 170 5.61 -9.36 24.82
CA VAL A 170 6.03 -10.34 25.83
C VAL A 170 6.43 -11.67 25.19
N ASP A 171 5.62 -12.21 24.30
CA ASP A 171 5.89 -13.50 23.65
C ASP A 171 7.12 -13.41 22.72
N TYR A 172 7.33 -12.29 22.05
CA TYR A 172 8.52 -12.03 21.25
C TYR A 172 9.78 -12.01 22.14
N LEU A 173 9.77 -11.23 23.23
CA LEU A 173 10.90 -11.14 24.13
C LEU A 173 11.21 -12.50 24.79
N ALA A 174 10.19 -13.23 25.24
CA ALA A 174 10.37 -14.56 25.81
C ALA A 174 11.02 -15.55 24.83
N ARG A 175 10.73 -15.40 23.53
CA ARG A 175 11.25 -16.31 22.49
C ARG A 175 12.64 -15.94 22.00
N TYR A 176 12.96 -14.65 21.92
CA TYR A 176 14.17 -14.15 21.27
C TYR A 176 15.21 -13.53 22.22
N SER A 177 14.89 -13.32 23.50
CA SER A 177 15.83 -12.76 24.49
C SER A 177 16.96 -13.72 24.90
N GLN A 178 16.93 -14.98 24.47
CA GLN A 178 17.97 -15.97 24.78
C GLN A 178 18.89 -16.26 23.58
N GLN A 179 18.78 -15.49 22.51
CA GLN A 179 19.66 -15.56 21.36
C GLN A 179 20.59 -14.34 21.31
#